data_9753c37fb954374d8f7660ef55f52b59
#
_entry.id   9753c37fb954374d8f7660ef55f52b59
#
_cell.length_a   1.000
_cell.length_b   1.000
_cell.length_c   1.000
_cell.angle_alpha   90.00
_cell.angle_beta   90.00
_cell.angle_gamma   90.00
#
_symmetry.space_group_name_H-M   'P 1'
#
loop_
_entity.id
_entity.type
_entity.pdbx_description
1 polymer ?
#
loop_
_entity_poly.entity_id
_entity_poly.type
_entity_poly.pdbx_seq_one_letter_code
_entity_poly.pdbx_strand_id
1 'polypeptide(L)'
;ATDTINVNVLSPLSVVKDSTAVTCNGLSDGTASATVSGGLAPYTYLWLANGQNYTTPNATNLPAGTYRFVITDSNGCSLTDSVVITEPTQLIASVQSPPAIQDFNYVGDYNNQHVYLHSGQLNWYAARQKSLNNNGDLLIIKSQEDQNFYSRILPNDIWIGLYQDSNDVNFAEPSGGWKWVDGSPMTYNVFQFGQPGNDGNGFNSPENHALRIINSNDFPYQHLSSFAMAVDIVQADLNNVTCNDGNDGSNYVTAAGGIAPYTYLWDNGQTTDTAYNLAAGDYIVTVTDDNGCNATDTAIITEPALITGTDTQ
;
A
#
# COMPACT_ATOMS: atom_id res chain seq x y z
N ALA A 1 -29.78 -79.84 32.91
CA ALA A 1 -29.82 -78.39 33.11
C ALA A 1 -28.79 -77.80 32.21
N THR A 2 -29.21 -76.96 31.24
CA THR A 2 -28.31 -76.16 30.42
C THR A 2 -28.16 -74.81 31.12
N ASP A 3 -26.96 -74.51 31.59
CA ASP A 3 -26.64 -73.25 32.21
C ASP A 3 -26.30 -72.25 31.10
N THR A 4 -27.04 -71.18 31.00
CA THR A 4 -26.84 -70.10 29.97
C THR A 4 -25.97 -68.99 30.56
N ILE A 5 -24.73 -68.84 30.09
CA ILE A 5 -23.88 -67.71 30.43
C ILE A 5 -24.23 -66.56 29.51
N ASN A 6 -24.82 -65.49 30.05
CA ASN A 6 -25.00 -64.23 29.35
C ASN A 6 -23.70 -63.46 29.38
N VAL A 7 -23.02 -63.36 28.25
CA VAL A 7 -21.87 -62.48 28.06
C VAL A 7 -22.38 -61.10 27.61
N ASN A 8 -22.25 -60.11 28.47
CA ASN A 8 -22.60 -58.74 28.19
C ASN A 8 -21.45 -58.08 27.40
N VAL A 9 -21.58 -57.91 26.12
CA VAL A 9 -20.56 -57.25 25.30
C VAL A 9 -20.84 -55.76 25.32
N LEU A 10 -19.93 -54.99 25.88
CA LEU A 10 -20.00 -53.53 25.86
C LEU A 10 -19.70 -53.01 24.47
N SER A 11 -20.39 -51.92 24.06
CA SER A 11 -20.07 -51.23 22.83
C SER A 11 -18.64 -50.63 22.92
N PRO A 12 -17.86 -50.63 21.84
CA PRO A 12 -16.54 -50.04 21.87
C PRO A 12 -16.62 -48.52 22.18
N LEU A 13 -15.56 -48.00 22.80
CA LEU A 13 -15.41 -46.55 23.01
C LEU A 13 -15.44 -45.79 21.69
N SER A 14 -16.25 -44.75 21.62
CA SER A 14 -16.36 -43.83 20.52
C SER A 14 -16.38 -42.40 21.03
N VAL A 15 -15.85 -41.42 20.27
CA VAL A 15 -15.74 -40.02 20.66
C VAL A 15 -16.27 -39.10 19.55
N VAL A 16 -17.08 -38.15 19.94
CA VAL A 16 -17.39 -36.96 19.14
C VAL A 16 -16.58 -35.83 19.69
N LYS A 17 -15.82 -35.15 18.85
CA LYS A 17 -14.93 -34.06 19.20
C LYS A 17 -15.38 -32.77 18.51
N ASP A 18 -15.22 -31.64 19.21
CA ASP A 18 -15.53 -30.30 18.71
C ASP A 18 -14.48 -29.32 19.19
N SER A 19 -14.33 -28.21 18.49
CA SER A 19 -13.37 -27.15 18.82
C SER A 19 -13.82 -25.79 18.33
N THR A 20 -13.41 -24.76 19.05
CA THR A 20 -13.47 -23.37 18.57
C THR A 20 -12.05 -22.89 18.26
N ALA A 21 -11.89 -22.20 17.14
CA ALA A 21 -10.64 -21.50 16.82
C ALA A 21 -10.36 -20.37 17.82
N VAL A 22 -9.13 -19.92 17.91
CA VAL A 22 -8.83 -18.67 18.62
C VAL A 22 -9.39 -17.49 17.85
N THR A 23 -9.81 -16.44 18.57
CA THR A 23 -10.49 -15.29 17.96
C THR A 23 -9.51 -14.39 17.18
N CYS A 24 -8.29 -14.20 17.70
CA CYS A 24 -7.25 -13.42 17.02
C CYS A 24 -5.96 -14.21 16.92
N ASN A 25 -5.14 -13.91 15.90
CA ASN A 25 -3.82 -14.51 15.76
C ASN A 25 -2.99 -14.33 17.05
N GLY A 26 -2.41 -15.44 17.53
CA GLY A 26 -1.57 -15.47 18.73
C GLY A 26 -2.30 -15.46 20.07
N LEU A 27 -3.64 -15.40 20.10
CA LEU A 27 -4.39 -15.54 21.34
C LEU A 27 -4.45 -17.00 21.82
N SER A 28 -4.99 -17.19 23.04
CA SER A 28 -5.15 -18.48 23.69
C SER A 28 -6.56 -18.61 24.27
N ASP A 29 -7.57 -18.35 23.45
CA ASP A 29 -8.98 -18.40 23.83
C ASP A 29 -9.76 -19.53 23.13
N GLY A 30 -9.06 -20.39 22.39
CA GLY A 30 -9.62 -21.56 21.75
C GLY A 30 -10.08 -22.60 22.75
N THR A 31 -11.02 -23.46 22.35
CA THR A 31 -11.55 -24.54 23.17
C THR A 31 -11.56 -25.85 22.40
N ALA A 32 -11.47 -26.96 23.13
CA ALA A 32 -11.65 -28.31 22.61
C ALA A 32 -12.57 -29.11 23.53
N SER A 33 -13.40 -29.96 22.97
CA SER A 33 -14.27 -30.87 23.72
C SER A 33 -14.23 -32.27 23.15
N ALA A 34 -14.48 -33.27 24.02
CA ALA A 34 -14.58 -34.65 23.67
C ALA A 34 -15.78 -35.27 24.39
N THR A 35 -16.80 -35.67 23.65
CA THR A 35 -17.98 -36.35 24.15
C THR A 35 -17.86 -37.84 23.83
N VAL A 36 -17.81 -38.69 24.87
CA VAL A 36 -17.57 -40.09 24.74
C VAL A 36 -18.89 -40.91 24.77
N SER A 37 -18.93 -42.00 24.05
CA SER A 37 -19.99 -43.00 24.09
C SER A 37 -19.40 -44.42 24.01
N GLY A 38 -20.18 -45.43 24.45
CA GLY A 38 -19.69 -46.80 24.57
C GLY A 38 -18.77 -47.00 25.80
N GLY A 39 -18.18 -48.18 25.96
CA GLY A 39 -17.42 -48.55 27.15
C GLY A 39 -18.26 -48.57 28.42
N LEU A 40 -17.61 -48.45 29.59
CA LEU A 40 -18.26 -48.44 30.91
C LEU A 40 -17.88 -47.14 31.67
N ALA A 41 -18.91 -46.35 32.01
CA ALA A 41 -18.71 -45.14 32.85
C ALA A 41 -18.30 -45.52 34.29
N PRO A 42 -17.62 -44.65 35.05
CA PRO A 42 -17.18 -43.31 34.68
C PRO A 42 -15.96 -43.29 33.76
N TYR A 43 -15.82 -42.17 32.98
CA TYR A 43 -14.68 -41.97 32.11
C TYR A 43 -13.72 -40.98 32.72
N THR A 44 -12.41 -41.19 32.48
CA THR A 44 -11.35 -40.23 32.79
C THR A 44 -10.77 -39.63 31.52
N TYR A 45 -10.42 -38.36 31.57
CA TYR A 45 -9.89 -37.61 30.45
C TYR A 45 -8.48 -37.13 30.74
N LEU A 46 -7.62 -37.15 29.76
CA LEU A 46 -6.30 -36.56 29.82
C LEU A 46 -5.99 -35.88 28.51
N TRP A 47 -6.03 -34.55 28.48
CA TRP A 47 -5.55 -33.75 27.35
C TRP A 47 -4.07 -33.44 27.54
N LEU A 48 -3.28 -33.70 26.49
CA LEU A 48 -1.85 -33.42 26.45
C LEU A 48 -1.64 -32.14 25.64
N ALA A 49 -1.53 -31.02 26.31
CA ALA A 49 -1.50 -29.70 25.73
C ALA A 49 -0.27 -28.93 26.23
N ASN A 50 0.75 -28.73 25.42
CA ASN A 50 1.87 -27.78 25.63
C ASN A 50 2.37 -27.69 27.09
N GLY A 51 2.53 -28.85 27.76
CA GLY A 51 3.00 -28.92 29.15
C GLY A 51 1.90 -28.73 30.21
N GLN A 52 0.63 -28.53 29.82
CA GLN A 52 -0.52 -28.53 30.73
C GLN A 52 -1.40 -29.76 30.47
N ASN A 53 -1.98 -30.31 31.50
CA ASN A 53 -2.87 -31.44 31.44
C ASN A 53 -4.27 -31.00 31.90
N TYR A 54 -5.27 -31.24 31.04
CA TYR A 54 -6.68 -31.07 31.41
C TYR A 54 -7.30 -32.46 31.64
N THR A 55 -8.06 -32.58 32.74
CA THR A 55 -8.67 -33.85 33.15
C THR A 55 -10.21 -33.81 33.01
N THR A 56 -10.75 -32.83 32.35
CA THR A 56 -12.18 -32.66 32.09
C THR A 56 -12.49 -32.98 30.64
N PRO A 57 -13.77 -33.26 30.25
CA PRO A 57 -14.17 -33.40 28.88
C PRO A 57 -13.85 -32.23 27.97
N ASN A 58 -13.70 -31.04 28.57
CA ASN A 58 -13.43 -29.76 27.89
C ASN A 58 -12.06 -29.22 28.31
N ALA A 59 -11.31 -28.73 27.35
CA ALA A 59 -10.10 -27.93 27.52
C ALA A 59 -10.34 -26.53 27.00
N THR A 60 -9.94 -25.51 27.73
CA THR A 60 -10.16 -24.10 27.40
C THR A 60 -8.87 -23.30 27.48
N ASN A 61 -8.88 -22.06 26.97
CA ASN A 61 -7.71 -21.19 26.93
C ASN A 61 -6.55 -21.81 26.13
N LEU A 62 -6.89 -22.39 24.99
CA LEU A 62 -5.95 -23.07 24.12
C LEU A 62 -5.46 -22.14 23.01
N PRO A 63 -4.14 -21.96 22.83
CA PRO A 63 -3.62 -21.35 21.60
C PRO A 63 -3.85 -22.26 20.39
N ALA A 64 -3.58 -21.77 19.20
CA ALA A 64 -3.61 -22.59 17.99
C ALA A 64 -2.61 -23.76 18.10
N GLY A 65 -3.03 -24.94 17.66
CA GLY A 65 -2.19 -26.13 17.77
C GLY A 65 -2.97 -27.44 17.68
N THR A 66 -2.25 -28.55 17.81
CA THR A 66 -2.84 -29.90 17.84
C THR A 66 -2.78 -30.47 19.26
N TYR A 67 -3.95 -30.82 19.77
CA TYR A 67 -4.14 -31.30 21.14
C TYR A 67 -4.54 -32.77 21.13
N ARG A 68 -3.68 -33.65 21.65
CA ARG A 68 -3.98 -35.06 21.82
C ARG A 68 -4.72 -35.27 23.12
N PHE A 69 -5.65 -36.20 23.14
CA PHE A 69 -6.33 -36.63 24.36
C PHE A 69 -6.41 -38.14 24.45
N VAL A 70 -6.49 -38.62 25.67
CA VAL A 70 -6.72 -40.00 26.03
C VAL A 70 -7.97 -40.04 26.92
N ILE A 71 -8.94 -40.90 26.55
CA ILE A 71 -10.10 -41.16 27.37
C ILE A 71 -10.00 -42.64 27.81
N THR A 72 -10.21 -42.85 29.09
CA THR A 72 -10.19 -44.22 29.65
C THR A 72 -11.48 -44.48 30.41
N ASP A 73 -12.10 -45.62 30.17
CA ASP A 73 -13.30 -46.09 30.86
C ASP A 73 -12.96 -46.78 32.20
N SER A 74 -13.97 -47.12 33.00
CA SER A 74 -13.78 -47.76 34.29
C SER A 74 -13.18 -49.17 34.25
N ASN A 75 -13.20 -49.83 33.06
CA ASN A 75 -12.52 -51.12 32.85
C ASN A 75 -11.07 -50.99 32.39
N GLY A 76 -10.57 -49.74 32.21
CA GLY A 76 -9.23 -49.46 31.73
C GLY A 76 -9.08 -49.50 30.20
N CYS A 77 -10.18 -49.64 29.46
CA CYS A 77 -10.12 -49.48 28.00
C CYS A 77 -9.89 -48.02 27.64
N SER A 78 -8.98 -47.76 26.72
CA SER A 78 -8.62 -46.38 26.36
C SER A 78 -8.77 -46.10 24.87
N LEU A 79 -9.15 -44.86 24.56
CA LEU A 79 -9.20 -44.29 23.23
C LEU A 79 -8.32 -43.05 23.19
N THR A 80 -7.50 -42.94 22.14
CA THR A 80 -6.65 -41.77 21.92
C THR A 80 -7.01 -41.15 20.59
N ASP A 81 -7.17 -39.80 20.58
CA ASP A 81 -7.40 -39.04 19.35
C ASP A 81 -6.83 -37.62 19.52
N SER A 82 -7.07 -36.74 18.58
CA SER A 82 -6.61 -35.35 18.60
C SER A 82 -7.61 -34.37 18.03
N VAL A 83 -7.50 -33.11 18.45
CA VAL A 83 -8.25 -31.95 17.96
C VAL A 83 -7.26 -30.90 17.50
N VAL A 84 -7.61 -30.18 16.44
CA VAL A 84 -6.82 -29.05 15.95
C VAL A 84 -7.58 -27.76 16.28
N ILE A 85 -6.90 -26.84 16.97
CA ILE A 85 -7.33 -25.44 17.14
C ILE A 85 -6.63 -24.61 16.09
N THR A 86 -7.39 -23.90 15.30
CA THR A 86 -6.85 -22.99 14.26
C THR A 86 -6.84 -21.54 14.74
N GLU A 87 -6.09 -20.70 14.05
CA GLU A 87 -6.08 -19.26 14.25
C GLU A 87 -6.27 -18.52 12.91
N PRO A 88 -6.85 -17.32 12.90
CA PRO A 88 -6.89 -16.47 11.72
C PRO A 88 -5.48 -16.00 11.35
N THR A 89 -5.29 -15.55 10.13
CA THR A 89 -4.05 -14.87 9.73
C THR A 89 -3.90 -13.58 10.53
N GLN A 90 -2.66 -13.18 10.79
CA GLN A 90 -2.39 -11.94 11.51
C GLN A 90 -3.01 -10.73 10.78
N LEU A 91 -3.75 -9.90 11.51
CA LEU A 91 -4.23 -8.63 10.98
C LEU A 91 -3.05 -7.66 10.84
N ILE A 92 -2.95 -7.01 9.70
CA ILE A 92 -1.94 -6.02 9.37
C ILE A 92 -2.65 -4.76 8.90
N ALA A 93 -2.34 -3.64 9.52
CA ALA A 93 -2.62 -2.31 9.00
C ALA A 93 -1.37 -1.83 8.26
N SER A 94 -1.52 -1.25 7.08
CA SER A 94 -0.40 -0.69 6.32
C SER A 94 -0.81 0.66 5.75
N VAL A 95 -0.28 1.71 6.34
CA VAL A 95 -0.37 3.07 5.80
C VAL A 95 0.46 3.12 4.52
N GLN A 96 -0.12 3.69 3.48
CA GLN A 96 0.53 3.70 2.19
C GLN A 96 1.50 4.87 2.09
N SER A 97 2.70 4.58 1.62
CA SER A 97 3.63 5.58 1.12
C SER A 97 3.51 5.65 -0.41
N PRO A 98 3.89 6.77 -1.05
CA PRO A 98 4.00 6.80 -2.50
C PRO A 98 4.74 5.57 -3.01
N PRO A 99 4.24 4.88 -4.05
CA PRO A 99 4.81 3.62 -4.52
C PRO A 99 6.29 3.81 -4.88
N ALA A 100 7.17 2.94 -4.37
CA ALA A 100 8.57 2.91 -4.78
C ALA A 100 8.66 2.43 -6.23
N ILE A 101 9.11 3.29 -7.13
CA ILE A 101 9.33 2.95 -8.54
C ILE A 101 10.83 2.74 -8.75
N GLN A 102 11.19 1.59 -9.31
CA GLN A 102 12.60 1.25 -9.54
C GLN A 102 13.30 2.32 -10.42
N ASP A 103 14.48 2.74 -10.00
CA ASP A 103 15.30 3.80 -10.62
C ASP A 103 14.72 5.22 -10.54
N PHE A 104 13.65 5.42 -9.79
CA PHE A 104 13.05 6.72 -9.57
C PHE A 104 13.03 7.06 -8.09
N ASN A 105 13.28 8.32 -7.79
CA ASN A 105 13.15 8.89 -6.47
C ASN A 105 11.87 9.71 -6.41
N TYR A 106 11.00 9.41 -5.46
CA TYR A 106 9.85 10.26 -5.18
C TYR A 106 10.33 11.63 -4.68
N VAL A 107 9.76 12.70 -5.23
CA VAL A 107 10.18 14.09 -4.91
C VAL A 107 9.05 14.98 -4.40
N GLY A 108 7.80 14.56 -4.52
CA GLY A 108 6.65 15.29 -3.97
C GLY A 108 5.35 15.04 -4.74
N ASP A 109 4.27 15.60 -4.25
CA ASP A 109 2.93 15.54 -4.85
C ASP A 109 2.53 16.90 -5.40
N TYR A 110 1.83 16.89 -6.54
CA TYR A 110 1.29 18.09 -7.14
C TYR A 110 0.11 17.77 -8.06
N ASN A 111 -0.97 18.54 -7.97
CA ASN A 111 -2.16 18.39 -8.80
C ASN A 111 -2.68 16.95 -8.88
N ASN A 112 -2.78 16.26 -7.74
CA ASN A 112 -3.21 14.88 -7.62
C ASN A 112 -2.30 13.89 -8.35
N GLN A 113 -1.00 14.17 -8.41
CA GLN A 113 0.01 13.30 -9.02
C GLN A 113 1.22 13.16 -8.13
N HIS A 114 1.75 11.93 -8.04
CA HIS A 114 3.06 11.67 -7.50
C HIS A 114 4.14 12.05 -8.50
N VAL A 115 5.09 12.88 -8.11
CA VAL A 115 6.21 13.30 -8.95
C VAL A 115 7.46 12.51 -8.59
N TYR A 116 8.07 11.91 -9.60
CA TYR A 116 9.28 11.11 -9.47
C TYR A 116 10.39 11.61 -10.37
N LEU A 117 11.61 11.67 -9.85
CA LEU A 117 12.82 12.04 -10.56
C LEU A 117 13.66 10.80 -10.89
N HIS A 118 14.01 10.63 -12.16
CA HIS A 118 15.00 9.67 -12.62
C HIS A 118 16.37 10.34 -12.73
N SER A 119 17.36 9.81 -12.01
CA SER A 119 18.73 10.38 -11.99
C SER A 119 19.61 9.98 -13.18
N GLY A 120 19.21 8.94 -13.92
CA GLY A 120 19.92 8.50 -15.13
C GLY A 120 19.66 9.42 -16.30
N GLN A 121 20.65 9.56 -17.16
CA GLN A 121 20.55 10.38 -18.37
C GLN A 121 20.00 9.59 -19.54
N LEU A 122 18.86 10.00 -20.08
CA LEU A 122 18.20 9.39 -21.23
C LEU A 122 17.87 10.49 -22.27
N ASN A 123 17.71 10.10 -23.54
CA ASN A 123 17.07 10.97 -24.49
C ASN A 123 15.57 11.04 -24.23
N TRP A 124 14.88 12.03 -24.81
CA TRP A 124 13.48 12.28 -24.56
C TRP A 124 12.56 11.05 -24.82
N TYR A 125 12.76 10.34 -25.92
CA TYR A 125 11.96 9.15 -26.24
C TYR A 125 12.13 8.03 -25.21
N ALA A 126 13.38 7.74 -24.86
CA ALA A 126 13.68 6.73 -23.86
C ALA A 126 13.16 7.15 -22.48
N ALA A 127 13.24 8.43 -22.14
CA ALA A 127 12.69 9.01 -20.93
C ALA A 127 11.15 8.83 -20.89
N ARG A 128 10.45 9.19 -21.97
CA ARG A 128 9.01 9.01 -22.08
C ARG A 128 8.61 7.54 -22.01
N GLN A 129 9.27 6.66 -22.75
CA GLN A 129 8.98 5.20 -22.71
C GLN A 129 9.18 4.63 -21.30
N LYS A 130 10.23 5.07 -20.61
CA LYS A 130 10.47 4.63 -19.23
C LYS A 130 9.38 5.16 -18.29
N SER A 131 8.89 6.38 -18.46
CA SER A 131 7.75 6.91 -17.69
C SER A 131 6.48 6.11 -17.95
N LEU A 132 6.11 5.87 -19.20
CA LEU A 132 4.92 5.10 -19.59
C LEU A 132 4.96 3.66 -19.07
N ASN A 133 6.12 3.02 -19.06
CA ASN A 133 6.29 1.67 -18.51
C ASN A 133 6.10 1.60 -16.98
N ASN A 134 6.08 2.75 -16.32
CA ASN A 134 5.83 2.88 -14.88
C ASN A 134 4.50 3.61 -14.58
N ASN A 135 3.54 3.53 -15.52
CA ASN A 135 2.20 4.11 -15.41
C ASN A 135 2.16 5.64 -15.23
N GLY A 136 3.22 6.34 -15.65
CA GLY A 136 3.29 7.79 -15.65
C GLY A 136 3.64 8.34 -17.04
N ASP A 137 3.71 9.65 -17.17
CA ASP A 137 4.25 10.32 -18.36
C ASP A 137 5.15 11.49 -17.92
N LEU A 138 5.84 12.10 -18.87
CA LEU A 138 6.69 13.26 -18.60
C LEU A 138 5.86 14.45 -18.10
N LEU A 139 6.44 15.29 -17.27
CA LEU A 139 5.77 16.43 -16.64
C LEU A 139 5.21 17.42 -17.66
N ILE A 140 4.03 17.92 -17.37
CA ILE A 140 3.33 18.94 -18.13
C ILE A 140 3.33 20.25 -17.35
N ILE A 141 3.67 21.36 -18.00
CA ILE A 141 3.73 22.70 -17.39
C ILE A 141 2.78 23.63 -18.12
N LYS A 142 1.58 23.81 -17.61
CA LYS A 142 0.52 24.61 -18.24
C LYS A 142 0.37 26.01 -17.64
N SER A 143 1.04 26.29 -16.52
CA SER A 143 0.91 27.56 -15.80
C SER A 143 2.25 28.00 -15.16
N GLN A 144 2.30 29.26 -14.74
CA GLN A 144 3.39 29.77 -13.93
C GLN A 144 3.46 29.06 -12.56
N GLU A 145 2.33 28.60 -12.05
CA GLU A 145 2.25 27.89 -10.77
C GLU A 145 2.91 26.51 -10.90
N ASP A 146 2.60 25.73 -11.95
CA ASP A 146 3.28 24.48 -12.25
C ASP A 146 4.79 24.69 -12.33
N GLN A 147 5.22 25.70 -13.09
CA GLN A 147 6.64 26.02 -13.23
C GLN A 147 7.29 26.35 -11.89
N ASN A 148 6.63 27.17 -11.07
CA ASN A 148 7.13 27.53 -9.76
C ASN A 148 7.25 26.34 -8.83
N PHE A 149 6.28 25.42 -8.86
CA PHE A 149 6.31 24.21 -8.07
C PHE A 149 7.49 23.31 -8.50
N TYR A 150 7.53 22.90 -9.76
CA TYR A 150 8.55 21.98 -10.25
C TYR A 150 9.97 22.52 -10.12
N SER A 151 10.16 23.83 -10.28
CA SER A 151 11.48 24.44 -10.12
C SER A 151 12.02 24.45 -8.68
N ARG A 152 11.17 24.25 -7.69
CA ARG A 152 11.61 24.12 -6.28
C ARG A 152 12.04 22.70 -5.91
N ILE A 153 11.44 21.69 -6.52
CA ILE A 153 11.63 20.29 -6.13
C ILE A 153 12.52 19.49 -7.10
N LEU A 154 12.72 20.00 -8.31
CA LEU A 154 13.47 19.30 -9.35
C LEU A 154 14.77 20.03 -9.69
N PRO A 155 15.82 19.29 -10.09
CA PRO A 155 17.04 19.91 -10.58
C PRO A 155 16.78 20.66 -11.88
N ASN A 156 17.71 21.55 -12.25
CA ASN A 156 17.73 22.19 -13.56
C ASN A 156 17.99 21.16 -14.65
N ASP A 157 17.53 21.44 -15.88
CA ASP A 157 17.80 20.64 -17.09
C ASP A 157 17.21 19.23 -17.05
N ILE A 158 15.90 19.14 -16.92
CA ILE A 158 15.14 17.89 -17.05
C ILE A 158 14.29 17.88 -18.32
N TRP A 159 14.03 16.68 -18.86
CA TRP A 159 13.04 16.49 -19.91
C TRP A 159 11.63 16.73 -19.38
N ILE A 160 10.84 17.49 -20.13
CA ILE A 160 9.39 17.69 -19.90
C ILE A 160 8.58 17.11 -21.05
N GLY A 161 7.29 16.95 -20.87
CA GLY A 161 6.38 16.32 -21.82
C GLY A 161 5.93 17.21 -22.97
N LEU A 162 6.77 18.12 -23.47
CA LEU A 162 6.48 19.00 -24.59
C LEU A 162 7.19 18.51 -25.86
N TYR A 163 6.49 18.44 -26.97
CA TYR A 163 7.03 18.05 -28.28
C TYR A 163 6.36 18.85 -29.39
N GLN A 164 7.03 18.92 -30.56
CA GLN A 164 6.48 19.57 -31.74
C GLN A 164 5.85 18.52 -32.67
N ASP A 165 4.56 18.64 -32.92
CA ASP A 165 3.83 17.72 -33.82
C ASP A 165 3.91 18.21 -35.26
N SER A 166 4.72 17.58 -36.07
CA SER A 166 4.87 17.91 -37.49
C SER A 166 3.61 17.67 -38.34
N ASN A 167 2.63 16.96 -37.81
CA ASN A 167 1.33 16.74 -38.47
C ASN A 167 0.27 17.77 -38.04
N ASP A 168 0.58 18.64 -37.08
CA ASP A 168 -0.37 19.69 -36.64
C ASP A 168 -0.58 20.73 -37.77
N VAL A 169 -1.84 21.16 -37.94
CA VAL A 169 -2.21 22.19 -38.95
C VAL A 169 -1.52 23.54 -38.72
N ASN A 170 -1.08 23.79 -37.48
CA ASN A 170 -0.36 25.00 -37.11
C ASN A 170 1.15 24.77 -37.05
N PHE A 171 1.62 23.63 -37.58
CA PHE A 171 3.07 23.34 -37.59
C PHE A 171 3.80 24.42 -38.41
N ALA A 172 4.70 25.11 -37.75
CA ALA A 172 5.58 26.11 -38.39
C ALA A 172 6.86 26.22 -37.52
N GLU A 173 7.95 25.76 -38.07
CA GLU A 173 9.25 25.87 -37.38
C GLU A 173 9.67 27.33 -37.21
N PRO A 174 10.22 27.71 -36.06
CA PRO A 174 10.40 26.90 -34.84
C PRO A 174 9.22 27.05 -33.85
N SER A 175 8.22 27.79 -34.13
CA SER A 175 7.25 28.31 -33.16
C SER A 175 5.87 27.66 -33.13
N GLY A 176 5.52 26.84 -34.14
CA GLY A 176 4.19 26.24 -34.26
C GLY A 176 4.13 24.74 -34.00
N GLY A 177 2.93 24.23 -33.73
CA GLY A 177 2.69 22.78 -33.57
C GLY A 177 3.16 22.17 -32.25
N TRP A 178 3.43 22.96 -31.23
CA TRP A 178 3.82 22.47 -29.92
C TRP A 178 2.65 21.89 -29.13
N LYS A 179 2.82 20.67 -28.65
CA LYS A 179 1.84 19.92 -27.85
C LYS A 179 2.47 19.27 -26.64
N TRP A 180 1.68 19.14 -25.60
CA TRP A 180 2.02 18.31 -24.46
C TRP A 180 1.78 16.82 -24.77
N VAL A 181 2.45 15.93 -24.03
CA VAL A 181 2.30 14.47 -24.18
C VAL A 181 0.86 13.98 -23.99
N ASP A 182 0.01 14.74 -23.31
CA ASP A 182 -1.43 14.48 -23.17
C ASP A 182 -2.25 14.94 -24.41
N GLY A 183 -1.59 15.46 -25.43
CA GLY A 183 -2.21 15.95 -26.65
C GLY A 183 -2.74 17.40 -26.57
N SER A 184 -2.70 18.03 -25.41
CA SER A 184 -3.15 19.42 -25.25
C SER A 184 -2.17 20.39 -25.91
N PRO A 185 -2.66 21.53 -26.50
CA PRO A 185 -1.80 22.53 -27.08
C PRO A 185 -1.01 23.26 -25.99
N MET A 186 0.18 23.75 -26.34
CA MET A 186 0.96 24.63 -25.47
C MET A 186 0.28 26.00 -25.38
N THR A 187 -0.37 26.28 -24.26
CA THR A 187 -1.00 27.58 -23.97
C THR A 187 -0.17 28.50 -23.08
N TYR A 188 0.73 27.89 -22.31
CA TYR A 188 1.68 28.59 -21.44
C TYR A 188 3.08 28.52 -22.05
N ASN A 189 3.75 29.64 -22.18
CA ASN A 189 5.09 29.69 -22.76
C ASN A 189 6.15 29.35 -21.70
N VAL A 190 6.63 28.12 -21.74
CA VAL A 190 7.71 27.61 -20.84
C VAL A 190 9.11 27.99 -21.32
N PHE A 191 9.23 28.58 -22.50
CA PHE A 191 10.52 28.96 -23.08
C PHE A 191 11.00 30.30 -22.56
N GLN A 192 12.31 30.44 -22.41
CA GLN A 192 12.92 31.74 -22.16
C GLN A 192 12.88 32.63 -23.42
N PHE A 193 13.14 33.90 -23.21
CA PHE A 193 13.13 34.91 -24.27
C PHE A 193 14.04 34.49 -25.44
N GLY A 194 13.50 34.38 -26.64
CA GLY A 194 14.21 33.96 -27.86
C GLY A 194 14.17 32.49 -28.21
N GLN A 195 13.48 31.68 -27.40
CA GLN A 195 13.29 30.25 -27.69
C GLN A 195 11.81 29.96 -28.03
N PRO A 196 11.51 28.85 -28.75
CA PRO A 196 12.45 27.89 -29.36
C PRO A 196 13.21 28.54 -30.53
N GLY A 197 14.55 28.48 -30.51
CA GLY A 197 15.39 28.93 -31.60
C GLY A 197 15.63 27.81 -32.62
N ASN A 198 15.53 28.12 -33.90
CA ASN A 198 16.09 27.28 -34.93
C ASN A 198 17.57 27.68 -35.09
N ASP A 199 18.48 26.88 -34.59
CA ASP A 199 19.93 27.16 -34.64
C ASP A 199 20.58 26.96 -36.02
N GLY A 200 19.75 26.96 -37.09
CA GLY A 200 20.23 27.03 -38.48
C GLY A 200 20.91 25.76 -39.02
N ASN A 201 21.02 24.72 -38.26
CA ASN A 201 21.61 23.44 -38.69
C ASN A 201 20.54 22.45 -39.16
N GLY A 202 19.67 22.85 -40.05
CA GLY A 202 18.85 22.05 -40.95
C GLY A 202 18.51 20.60 -40.56
N PHE A 203 18.11 20.34 -39.35
CA PHE A 203 17.68 19.02 -38.90
C PHE A 203 16.19 18.85 -39.20
N ASN A 204 15.91 18.22 -40.31
CA ASN A 204 14.68 17.45 -40.55
C ASN A 204 14.64 16.22 -39.61
N SER A 205 14.74 16.44 -38.32
CA SER A 205 14.47 15.41 -37.32
C SER A 205 13.07 15.58 -36.81
N PRO A 206 12.22 14.54 -36.78
CA PRO A 206 10.89 14.61 -36.19
C PRO A 206 10.92 14.84 -34.64
N GLU A 207 12.01 15.34 -34.12
CA GLU A 207 12.39 15.25 -32.73
C GLU A 207 12.61 16.63 -32.07
N ASN A 208 11.75 17.59 -32.34
CA ASN A 208 11.79 18.84 -31.60
C ASN A 208 11.10 18.66 -30.23
N HIS A 209 11.87 18.35 -29.23
CA HIS A 209 11.41 18.14 -27.87
C HIS A 209 11.95 19.23 -26.96
N ALA A 210 11.12 19.69 -26.05
CA ALA A 210 11.51 20.75 -25.13
C ALA A 210 12.16 20.16 -23.87
N LEU A 211 13.29 20.72 -23.56
CA LEU A 211 13.97 20.59 -22.28
C LEU A 211 13.67 21.82 -21.46
N ARG A 212 13.15 21.70 -20.20
CA ARG A 212 13.53 22.65 -19.19
C ARG A 212 12.59 23.12 -18.12
N ILE A 213 13.15 23.19 -16.93
CA ILE A 213 12.85 24.10 -15.85
C ILE A 213 14.14 24.88 -15.51
N ILE A 214 14.19 26.16 -15.93
CA ILE A 214 15.05 27.28 -15.47
C ILE A 214 16.59 27.28 -15.66
N ASN A 215 17.08 28.39 -16.26
CA ASN A 215 18.38 29.07 -16.16
C ASN A 215 19.63 28.53 -16.84
N SER A 216 19.64 28.09 -18.07
CA SER A 216 20.83 28.17 -18.89
C SER A 216 20.58 28.52 -20.37
N ASN A 217 21.55 29.16 -21.00
CA ASN A 217 21.40 29.74 -22.32
C ASN A 217 21.73 28.81 -23.50
N ASP A 218 21.88 27.51 -23.26
CA ASP A 218 22.34 26.57 -24.28
C ASP A 218 21.41 25.39 -24.48
N PHE A 219 20.93 25.23 -25.72
CA PHE A 219 20.25 24.04 -26.19
C PHE A 219 21.18 23.22 -27.07
N PRO A 220 21.58 22.00 -26.71
CA PRO A 220 22.13 21.08 -27.66
C PRO A 220 21.26 19.82 -27.86
N TYR A 221 21.00 19.51 -29.08
CA TYR A 221 20.07 18.54 -29.66
C TYR A 221 20.35 17.03 -29.40
N GLN A 222 21.33 16.69 -28.65
CA GLN A 222 21.63 15.28 -28.30
C GLN A 222 21.91 15.08 -26.83
N HIS A 223 21.35 15.92 -25.98
CA HIS A 223 21.58 15.78 -24.55
C HIS A 223 20.84 14.59 -23.97
N LEU A 224 21.59 13.82 -23.23
CA LEU A 224 21.09 12.93 -22.23
C LEU A 224 20.84 13.74 -20.97
N SER A 225 19.60 13.84 -20.52
CA SER A 225 19.23 14.54 -19.30
C SER A 225 18.46 13.65 -18.34
N SER A 226 18.51 14.00 -17.08
CA SER A 226 17.56 13.50 -16.08
C SER A 226 16.14 13.87 -16.51
N PHE A 227 15.15 13.17 -16.01
CA PHE A 227 13.76 13.49 -16.28
C PHE A 227 12.90 13.24 -15.04
N ALA A 228 11.79 13.92 -14.97
CA ALA A 228 10.77 13.64 -13.99
C ALA A 228 9.48 13.21 -14.67
N MET A 229 8.77 12.31 -14.04
CA MET A 229 7.44 11.87 -14.46
C MET A 229 6.42 12.16 -13.39
N ALA A 230 5.18 12.37 -13.83
CA ALA A 230 4.01 12.36 -12.97
C ALA A 230 3.26 11.03 -13.15
N VAL A 231 2.81 10.47 -12.04
CA VAL A 231 1.95 9.28 -11.99
C VAL A 231 0.66 9.70 -11.34
N ASP A 232 -0.47 9.48 -12.01
CA ASP A 232 -1.77 9.79 -11.41
C ASP A 232 -1.97 8.98 -10.14
N ILE A 233 -2.41 9.63 -9.09
CA ILE A 233 -2.79 9.00 -7.85
C ILE A 233 -4.12 8.29 -8.08
N VAL A 234 -4.06 7.00 -8.39
CA VAL A 234 -5.22 6.18 -8.81
C VAL A 234 -5.97 5.60 -7.62
N GLN A 235 -5.81 6.07 -6.45
CA GLN A 235 -6.70 5.85 -5.29
C GLN A 235 -6.12 6.47 -4.02
N ALA A 236 -7.00 7.15 -3.30
CA ALA A 236 -6.82 7.67 -1.95
C ALA A 236 -5.44 8.31 -1.72
N ASP A 237 -5.37 9.42 -2.13
CA ASP A 237 -4.48 10.55 -2.02
C ASP A 237 -3.59 10.53 -0.78
N LEU A 238 -2.32 10.17 -0.98
CA LEU A 238 -1.26 10.52 -0.06
C LEU A 238 -0.86 11.96 -0.34
N ASN A 239 -1.61 12.92 0.20
CA ASN A 239 -1.28 14.32 0.00
C ASN A 239 -0.64 14.88 1.26
N ASN A 240 0.62 15.25 1.17
CA ASN A 240 1.20 16.23 2.07
C ASN A 240 0.47 17.56 1.88
N VAL A 241 0.50 18.41 2.90
CA VAL A 241 -0.14 19.72 2.77
C VAL A 241 0.54 20.57 1.69
N THR A 242 -0.26 21.29 0.91
CA THR A 242 0.26 22.08 -0.23
C THR A 242 0.94 23.36 0.18
N CYS A 243 0.62 23.91 1.36
CA CYS A 243 1.17 25.14 1.90
C CYS A 243 1.67 24.95 3.34
N ASN A 244 2.64 25.74 3.75
CA ASN A 244 3.02 25.82 5.17
C ASN A 244 1.80 26.22 6.01
N ASP A 245 1.59 25.56 7.17
CA ASP A 245 0.39 25.66 8.00
C ASP A 245 -0.93 25.27 7.29
N GLY A 246 -0.86 24.54 6.15
CA GLY A 246 -2.03 24.01 5.47
C GLY A 246 -2.68 22.84 6.22
N ASN A 247 -3.88 22.46 5.78
CA ASN A 247 -4.63 21.31 6.34
C ASN A 247 -5.36 20.52 5.24
N ASP A 248 -4.78 20.46 4.07
CA ASP A 248 -5.32 19.76 2.90
C ASP A 248 -4.65 18.39 2.64
N GLY A 249 -3.85 17.93 3.60
CA GLY A 249 -3.22 16.61 3.55
C GLY A 249 -4.23 15.47 3.65
N SER A 250 -3.86 14.31 3.15
CA SER A 250 -4.63 13.06 3.27
C SER A 250 -3.73 11.84 3.31
N ASN A 251 -4.25 10.74 3.85
CA ASN A 251 -3.56 9.45 3.79
C ASN A 251 -4.58 8.31 3.90
N TYR A 252 -4.21 7.12 3.42
CA TYR A 252 -5.06 5.95 3.54
C TYR A 252 -4.31 4.74 4.08
N VAL A 253 -5.08 3.81 4.65
CA VAL A 253 -4.58 2.55 5.19
C VAL A 253 -5.20 1.38 4.45
N THR A 254 -4.41 0.37 4.15
CA THR A 254 -4.90 -0.92 3.70
C THR A 254 -4.87 -1.93 4.84
N ALA A 255 -5.88 -2.80 4.90
CA ALA A 255 -5.97 -3.89 5.86
C ALA A 255 -5.79 -5.23 5.17
N ALA A 256 -5.03 -6.14 5.77
CA ALA A 256 -4.85 -7.50 5.29
C ALA A 256 -4.81 -8.49 6.45
N GLY A 257 -5.21 -9.75 6.21
CA GLY A 257 -5.30 -10.75 7.28
C GLY A 257 -6.51 -10.53 8.19
N GLY A 258 -6.55 -11.18 9.36
CA GLY A 258 -7.73 -11.15 10.21
C GLY A 258 -9.00 -11.68 9.53
N ILE A 259 -10.16 -11.22 9.99
CA ILE A 259 -11.48 -11.57 9.46
C ILE A 259 -12.21 -10.30 9.03
N ALA A 260 -12.47 -10.14 7.73
CA ALA A 260 -13.27 -9.01 7.22
C ALA A 260 -14.74 -9.12 7.66
N PRO A 261 -15.49 -7.99 7.78
CA PRO A 261 -15.13 -6.63 7.40
C PRO A 261 -14.21 -5.92 8.40
N TYR A 262 -13.52 -4.87 7.91
CA TYR A 262 -12.65 -4.05 8.75
C TYR A 262 -13.32 -2.72 9.08
N THR A 263 -13.01 -2.20 10.26
CA THR A 263 -13.34 -0.84 10.68
C THR A 263 -12.07 -0.06 10.97
N TYR A 264 -12.12 1.25 10.82
CA TYR A 264 -10.97 2.15 10.91
C TYR A 264 -11.25 3.23 11.94
N LEU A 265 -10.23 3.63 12.67
CA LEU A 265 -10.29 4.76 13.59
C LEU A 265 -8.93 5.46 13.61
N TRP A 266 -8.90 6.68 13.11
CA TRP A 266 -7.77 7.58 13.19
C TRP A 266 -7.80 8.35 14.52
N ASP A 267 -6.64 8.73 15.04
CA ASP A 267 -6.51 9.47 16.28
C ASP A 267 -7.15 10.87 16.25
N ASN A 268 -7.37 11.43 15.06
CA ASN A 268 -8.15 12.65 14.83
C ASN A 268 -9.68 12.41 14.78
N GLY A 269 -10.14 11.18 15.01
CA GLY A 269 -11.55 10.78 15.08
C GLY A 269 -12.19 10.38 13.74
N GLN A 270 -11.48 10.38 12.63
CA GLN A 270 -12.01 9.89 11.34
C GLN A 270 -12.11 8.36 11.34
N THR A 271 -13.13 7.81 10.64
CA THR A 271 -13.49 6.38 10.69
C THR A 271 -13.52 5.71 9.32
N THR A 272 -12.99 6.34 8.30
CA THR A 272 -12.84 5.80 6.95
C THR A 272 -11.43 5.21 6.77
N ASP A 273 -11.24 4.35 5.76
CA ASP A 273 -9.91 3.87 5.37
C ASP A 273 -8.97 5.01 4.96
N THR A 274 -9.55 6.14 4.57
CA THR A 274 -8.84 7.35 4.18
C THR A 274 -9.15 8.48 5.14
N ALA A 275 -8.12 9.18 5.63
CA ALA A 275 -8.23 10.40 6.40
C ALA A 275 -7.92 11.61 5.50
N TYR A 276 -8.73 12.67 5.63
CA TYR A 276 -8.65 13.90 4.85
C TYR A 276 -8.50 15.14 5.74
N ASN A 277 -8.16 16.27 5.12
CA ASN A 277 -7.99 17.56 5.78
C ASN A 277 -6.99 17.48 6.94
N LEU A 278 -5.86 16.83 6.69
CA LEU A 278 -4.78 16.65 7.65
C LEU A 278 -3.81 17.83 7.56
N ALA A 279 -3.48 18.41 8.71
CA ALA A 279 -2.31 19.30 8.82
C ALA A 279 -1.01 18.46 8.83
N ALA A 280 0.15 19.13 8.77
CA ALA A 280 1.42 18.43 8.97
C ALA A 280 1.47 17.81 10.38
N GLY A 281 1.90 16.54 10.48
CA GLY A 281 1.94 15.80 11.74
C GLY A 281 1.86 14.29 11.54
N ASP A 282 1.91 13.57 12.64
CA ASP A 282 1.79 12.12 12.69
C ASP A 282 0.35 11.74 13.07
N TYR A 283 -0.24 10.81 12.33
CA TYR A 283 -1.60 10.32 12.55
C TYR A 283 -1.60 8.80 12.69
N ILE A 284 -2.11 8.31 13.81
CA ILE A 284 -2.21 6.88 14.10
C ILE A 284 -3.57 6.38 13.64
N VAL A 285 -3.58 5.32 12.82
CA VAL A 285 -4.80 4.59 12.49
C VAL A 285 -4.83 3.26 13.22
N THR A 286 -5.99 2.92 13.76
CA THR A 286 -6.30 1.59 14.29
C THR A 286 -7.28 0.92 13.33
N VAL A 287 -6.90 -0.24 12.81
CA VAL A 287 -7.77 -1.12 12.04
C VAL A 287 -8.27 -2.21 12.96
N THR A 288 -9.57 -2.47 12.95
CA THR A 288 -10.21 -3.54 13.72
C THR A 288 -10.97 -4.47 12.79
N ASP A 289 -10.77 -5.75 12.92
CA ASP A 289 -11.49 -6.78 12.15
C ASP A 289 -12.83 -7.18 12.79
N ASP A 290 -13.60 -8.06 12.14
CA ASP A 290 -14.91 -8.51 12.62
C ASP A 290 -14.86 -9.25 13.98
N ASN A 291 -13.74 -9.85 14.31
CA ASN A 291 -13.51 -10.51 15.59
C ASN A 291 -13.04 -9.55 16.71
N GLY A 292 -12.84 -8.26 16.39
CA GLY A 292 -12.32 -7.26 17.31
C GLY A 292 -10.80 -7.27 17.47
N CYS A 293 -10.05 -7.95 16.60
CA CYS A 293 -8.60 -7.91 16.59
C CYS A 293 -8.11 -6.58 16.00
N ASN A 294 -7.07 -6.01 16.59
CA ASN A 294 -6.58 -4.68 16.22
C ASN A 294 -5.17 -4.74 15.63
N ALA A 295 -4.92 -3.88 14.65
CA ALA A 295 -3.60 -3.54 14.14
C ALA A 295 -3.50 -2.01 13.98
N THR A 296 -2.32 -1.45 14.18
CA THR A 296 -2.09 -0.01 14.06
C THR A 296 -0.94 0.28 13.11
N ASP A 297 -1.01 1.45 12.46
CA ASP A 297 0.09 2.03 11.72
C ASP A 297 0.04 3.56 11.82
N THR A 298 1.09 4.25 11.36
CA THR A 298 1.23 5.71 11.48
C THR A 298 1.47 6.35 10.12
N ALA A 299 0.61 7.30 9.77
CA ALA A 299 0.79 8.19 8.63
C ALA A 299 1.57 9.44 9.04
N ILE A 300 2.53 9.85 8.23
CA ILE A 300 3.31 11.07 8.44
C ILE A 300 2.93 12.04 7.32
N ILE A 301 2.33 13.18 7.69
CA ILE A 301 2.01 14.27 6.78
C ILE A 301 3.06 15.36 6.94
N THR A 302 3.68 15.78 5.86
CA THR A 302 4.68 16.84 5.86
C THR A 302 4.15 18.12 5.23
N GLU A 303 4.80 19.24 5.49
CA GLU A 303 4.47 20.54 4.88
C GLU A 303 5.69 21.15 4.19
N PRO A 304 5.48 22.03 3.18
CA PRO A 304 6.55 22.78 2.57
C PRO A 304 7.19 23.76 3.57
N ALA A 305 8.46 24.09 3.35
CA ALA A 305 9.14 25.09 4.17
C ALA A 305 8.47 26.47 4.03
N LEU A 306 8.41 27.19 5.14
CA LEU A 306 7.93 28.58 5.16
C LEU A 306 8.73 29.44 4.20
N ILE A 307 8.04 30.15 3.31
CA ILE A 307 8.69 31.15 2.43
C ILE A 307 9.04 32.40 3.25
N THR A 308 10.30 32.56 3.56
CA THR A 308 10.78 33.79 4.21
C THR A 308 11.27 34.78 3.14
N GLY A 309 10.56 35.89 2.95
CA GLY A 309 11.02 37.00 2.15
C GLY A 309 12.14 37.77 2.90
N THR A 310 13.33 37.90 2.30
CA THR A 310 14.30 38.88 2.77
C THR A 310 13.99 40.20 2.07
N ASP A 311 13.43 41.15 2.83
CA ASP A 311 13.40 42.55 2.40
C ASP A 311 14.86 43.05 2.27
N THR A 312 15.35 43.14 1.04
CA THR A 312 16.54 43.91 0.74
C THR A 312 16.11 45.37 0.54
N GLN A 313 16.31 46.18 1.58
CA GLN A 313 16.29 47.65 1.44
C GLN A 313 17.47 48.15 0.62
#